data_013c8e28190a318243cba52fec1d347c
#
_entry.id   013c8e28190a318243cba52fec1d347c
#
_cell.length_a   1.000
_cell.length_b   1.000
_cell.length_c   1.000
_cell.angle_alpha   90.00
_cell.angle_beta   90.00
_cell.angle_gamma   90.00
#
_symmetry.space_group_name_H-M   'P 1'
#
loop_
_entity.id
_entity.type
_entity.pdbx_description
1 polymer ?
#
loop_
_entity_poly.entity_id
_entity_poly.type
_entity_poly.pdbx_seq_one_letter_code
_entity_poly.pdbx_strand_id
1 'polypeptide(L)'
;MIITLSVSAVCDVGCKKPNNEDMILLNDLMFRDGKKNVVFKNTEKLVIAVADGVGGLNKGEVASEKVLEALRSFLSNIPGDLSNDELQGVLETFTEETHAGLSKDMGSTLAGLFFYRDKLFRFHAGDSRIYRMRRGELERLTIDHSLRESGGQTDAPSNIITNAIGGGSSAFIEFAEIEYPFFKNDIYMLSSDGMHDMLEFDEIYSIMEKPNAAEKLNDMSKKKGGKDNISIVIININIK
;
A
#
# COMPACT_ATOMS: atom_id res chain seq x y z
N MET A 1 11.38 13.38 -21.45
CA MET A 1 11.78 12.44 -20.38
C MET A 1 10.82 11.26 -20.44
N ILE A 2 11.33 10.04 -20.61
CA ILE A 2 10.51 8.82 -20.62
C ILE A 2 10.65 8.14 -19.28
N ILE A 3 9.55 8.07 -18.53
CA ILE A 3 9.52 7.37 -17.25
C ILE A 3 8.99 5.96 -17.48
N THR A 4 9.76 4.98 -17.01
CA THR A 4 9.37 3.57 -17.01
C THR A 4 9.35 3.05 -15.59
N LEU A 5 8.24 2.48 -15.17
CA LEU A 5 8.06 1.84 -13.88
C LEU A 5 8.11 0.32 -14.06
N SER A 6 9.11 -0.32 -13.47
CA SER A 6 9.19 -1.78 -13.42
C SER A 6 8.66 -2.23 -12.05
N VAL A 7 7.52 -2.89 -12.05
CA VAL A 7 6.79 -3.27 -10.83
C VAL A 7 6.87 -4.77 -10.63
N SER A 8 7.32 -5.21 -9.47
CA SER A 8 7.21 -6.60 -9.02
C SER A 8 6.39 -6.66 -7.73
N ALA A 9 5.43 -7.55 -7.68
CA ALA A 9 4.51 -7.67 -6.56
C ALA A 9 4.30 -9.13 -6.15
N VAL A 10 4.17 -9.36 -4.85
CA VAL A 10 3.83 -10.63 -4.23
C VAL A 10 2.71 -10.41 -3.23
N CYS A 11 1.66 -11.23 -3.32
CA CYS A 11 0.61 -11.35 -2.32
C CYS A 11 0.54 -12.81 -1.91
N ASP A 12 0.74 -13.11 -0.64
CA ASP A 12 0.90 -14.47 -0.11
C ASP A 12 0.10 -14.64 1.19
N VAL A 13 -0.56 -15.78 1.34
CA VAL A 13 -1.36 -16.07 2.54
C VAL A 13 -0.51 -16.16 3.82
N GLY A 14 0.81 -16.24 3.69
CA GLY A 14 1.71 -16.48 4.82
C GLY A 14 1.75 -17.94 5.23
N CYS A 15 2.07 -18.20 6.52
CA CYS A 15 2.23 -19.58 7.03
C CYS A 15 1.19 -19.96 8.08
N LYS A 16 0.37 -19.05 8.59
CA LYS A 16 -0.51 -19.26 9.75
C LYS A 16 -1.98 -18.98 9.48
N LYS A 17 -2.28 -18.09 8.56
CA LYS A 17 -3.67 -17.72 8.22
C LYS A 17 -4.31 -18.78 7.32
N PRO A 18 -5.61 -19.06 7.46
CA PRO A 18 -6.34 -20.01 6.61
C PRO A 18 -6.64 -19.44 5.22
N ASN A 19 -6.81 -18.12 5.11
CA ASN A 19 -7.10 -17.39 3.89
C ASN A 19 -6.30 -16.10 3.83
N ASN A 20 -6.23 -15.54 2.64
CA ASN A 20 -5.55 -14.28 2.40
C ASN A 20 -6.59 -13.15 2.42
N GLU A 21 -6.49 -12.24 3.37
CA GLU A 21 -7.33 -11.06 3.50
C GLU A 21 -6.70 -9.81 2.85
N ASP A 22 -5.42 -9.92 2.45
CA ASP A 22 -4.71 -8.89 1.68
C ASP A 22 -5.15 -8.87 0.22
N MET A 23 -4.98 -7.73 -0.43
CA MET A 23 -5.13 -7.56 -1.88
C MET A 23 -4.21 -6.48 -2.43
N ILE A 24 -3.74 -6.66 -3.67
CA ILE A 24 -2.88 -5.71 -4.37
C ILE A 24 -3.61 -5.20 -5.63
N LEU A 25 -3.50 -3.89 -5.85
CA LEU A 25 -3.92 -3.20 -7.08
C LEU A 25 -2.69 -2.67 -7.84
N LEU A 26 -2.55 -3.07 -9.09
CA LEU A 26 -1.57 -2.53 -10.05
C LEU A 26 -2.34 -1.91 -11.22
N ASN A 27 -2.77 -0.66 -11.08
CA ASN A 27 -3.67 0.04 -12.00
C ASN A 27 -5.03 -0.71 -12.16
N ASP A 28 -5.22 -1.42 -13.25
CA ASP A 28 -6.45 -2.16 -13.52
C ASP A 28 -6.39 -3.63 -13.05
N LEU A 29 -5.21 -4.11 -12.71
CA LEU A 29 -4.99 -5.48 -12.28
C LEU A 29 -5.09 -5.59 -10.76
N MET A 30 -6.11 -6.27 -10.27
CA MET A 30 -6.24 -6.67 -8.87
C MET A 30 -5.90 -8.14 -8.70
N PHE A 31 -5.21 -8.50 -7.62
CA PHE A 31 -4.95 -9.90 -7.31
C PHE A 31 -4.69 -10.11 -5.82
N ARG A 32 -5.01 -11.32 -5.33
CA ARG A 32 -4.91 -11.72 -3.93
C ARG A 32 -3.77 -12.73 -3.69
N ASP A 33 -3.54 -13.64 -4.61
CA ASP A 33 -2.52 -14.67 -4.42
C ASP A 33 -1.55 -14.74 -5.60
N GLY A 34 -0.29 -15.03 -5.26
CA GLY A 34 0.77 -15.21 -6.22
C GLY A 34 1.63 -13.98 -6.46
N LYS A 35 2.24 -13.92 -7.63
CA LYS A 35 3.17 -12.86 -8.00
C LYS A 35 2.88 -12.28 -9.38
N LYS A 36 3.18 -10.99 -9.54
CA LYS A 36 3.05 -10.27 -10.80
C LYS A 36 4.29 -9.43 -11.07
N ASN A 37 4.68 -9.37 -12.35
CA ASN A 37 5.68 -8.45 -12.85
C ASN A 37 5.06 -7.67 -14.00
N VAL A 38 5.02 -6.34 -13.89
CA VAL A 38 4.37 -5.45 -14.87
C VAL A 38 5.30 -4.27 -15.15
N VAL A 39 5.26 -3.77 -16.37
CA VAL A 39 6.01 -2.57 -16.78
C VAL A 39 5.02 -1.53 -17.29
N PHE A 40 5.03 -0.35 -16.67
CA PHE A 40 4.26 0.80 -17.10
C PHE A 40 5.19 1.83 -17.77
N LYS A 41 4.74 2.42 -18.88
CA LYS A 41 5.53 3.41 -19.62
C LYS A 41 4.68 4.63 -19.94
N ASN A 42 5.20 5.82 -19.62
CA ASN A 42 4.57 7.11 -19.94
C ASN A 42 3.08 7.17 -19.57
N THR A 43 2.75 6.67 -18.39
CA THR A 43 1.36 6.62 -17.94
C THR A 43 1.01 7.94 -17.27
N GLU A 44 0.01 8.64 -17.77
CA GLU A 44 -0.44 9.92 -17.21
C GLU A 44 -1.17 9.74 -15.88
N LYS A 45 -1.85 8.59 -15.71
CA LYS A 45 -2.52 8.19 -14.48
C LYS A 45 -2.20 6.73 -14.20
N LEU A 46 -1.75 6.45 -13.00
CA LEU A 46 -1.46 5.09 -12.55
C LEU A 46 -1.60 5.02 -11.03
N VAL A 47 -2.38 4.09 -10.55
CA VAL A 47 -2.49 3.78 -9.12
C VAL A 47 -1.86 2.42 -8.82
N ILE A 48 -1.08 2.36 -7.74
CA ILE A 48 -0.55 1.12 -7.18
C ILE A 48 -0.86 1.15 -5.69
N ALA A 49 -1.52 0.12 -5.17
CA ALA A 49 -1.93 0.08 -3.78
C ALA A 49 -1.92 -1.32 -3.20
N VAL A 50 -1.78 -1.40 -1.89
CA VAL A 50 -2.01 -2.58 -1.07
C VAL A 50 -3.13 -2.29 -0.09
N ALA A 51 -3.94 -3.30 0.21
CA ALA A 51 -5.00 -3.26 1.18
C ALA A 51 -4.94 -4.54 2.02
N ASP A 52 -4.93 -4.39 3.34
CA ASP A 52 -4.95 -5.45 4.33
C ASP A 52 -6.31 -5.44 5.00
N GLY A 53 -7.06 -6.51 4.81
CA GLY A 53 -8.43 -6.63 5.29
C GLY A 53 -8.49 -7.05 6.75
N VAL A 54 -9.22 -6.29 7.55
CA VAL A 54 -9.46 -6.59 8.96
C VAL A 54 -10.93 -6.95 9.20
N GLY A 55 -11.17 -8.03 9.91
CA GLY A 55 -12.54 -8.48 10.25
C GLY A 55 -12.61 -9.95 10.63
N GLY A 56 -13.66 -10.33 11.33
CA GLY A 56 -13.93 -11.74 11.66
C GLY A 56 -14.68 -12.47 10.55
N LEU A 57 -14.50 -13.80 10.45
CA LEU A 57 -15.28 -14.68 9.57
C LEU A 57 -15.23 -14.32 8.06
N ASN A 58 -14.03 -14.19 7.50
CA ASN A 58 -13.76 -13.90 6.07
C ASN A 58 -14.24 -12.51 5.60
N LYS A 59 -14.47 -11.58 6.50
CA LYS A 59 -14.93 -10.23 6.15
C LYS A 59 -13.78 -9.30 5.74
N GLY A 60 -12.57 -9.55 6.20
CA GLY A 60 -11.37 -8.82 5.79
C GLY A 60 -11.10 -8.98 4.29
N GLU A 61 -11.24 -10.19 3.76
CA GLU A 61 -11.12 -10.49 2.34
C GLU A 61 -12.06 -9.63 1.47
N VAL A 62 -13.32 -9.51 1.90
CA VAL A 62 -14.31 -8.69 1.19
C VAL A 62 -14.02 -7.20 1.36
N ALA A 63 -13.51 -6.78 2.51
CA ALA A 63 -13.20 -5.37 2.78
C ALA A 63 -12.05 -4.88 1.90
N SER A 64 -10.91 -5.60 1.86
CA SER A 64 -9.76 -5.24 1.03
C SER A 64 -10.11 -5.19 -0.46
N GLU A 65 -10.94 -6.13 -0.94
CA GLU A 65 -11.42 -6.16 -2.32
C GLU A 65 -12.27 -4.92 -2.64
N LYS A 66 -13.29 -4.64 -1.82
CA LYS A 66 -14.18 -3.48 -2.03
C LYS A 66 -13.45 -2.15 -1.97
N VAL A 67 -12.49 -2.00 -1.05
CA VAL A 67 -11.69 -0.78 -0.93
C VAL A 67 -10.87 -0.55 -2.21
N LEU A 68 -10.20 -1.57 -2.74
CA LEU A 68 -9.42 -1.42 -3.97
C LEU A 68 -10.29 -1.29 -5.22
N GLU A 69 -11.45 -1.94 -5.30
CA GLU A 69 -12.41 -1.76 -6.39
C GLU A 69 -12.94 -0.31 -6.43
N ALA A 70 -13.34 0.21 -5.27
CA ALA A 70 -13.78 1.60 -5.14
C ALA A 70 -12.66 2.57 -5.54
N LEU A 71 -11.43 2.38 -4.98
CA LEU A 71 -10.28 3.23 -5.31
C LEU A 71 -10.01 3.24 -6.82
N ARG A 72 -9.97 2.07 -7.46
CA ARG A 72 -9.78 1.95 -8.91
C ARG A 72 -10.86 2.71 -9.67
N SER A 73 -12.12 2.56 -9.28
CA SER A 73 -13.26 3.24 -9.93
C SER A 73 -13.16 4.76 -9.78
N PHE A 74 -12.89 5.26 -8.58
CA PHE A 74 -12.74 6.70 -8.34
C PHE A 74 -11.61 7.30 -9.17
N LEU A 75 -10.41 6.72 -9.10
CA LEU A 75 -9.23 7.28 -9.78
C LEU A 75 -9.28 7.13 -11.30
N SER A 76 -9.94 6.11 -11.84
CA SER A 76 -10.12 5.95 -13.29
C SER A 76 -10.98 7.06 -13.90
N ASN A 77 -11.95 7.56 -13.13
CA ASN A 77 -12.96 8.51 -13.61
C ASN A 77 -12.60 9.98 -13.37
N ILE A 78 -11.49 10.29 -12.68
CA ILE A 78 -11.12 11.68 -12.43
C ILE A 78 -10.64 12.39 -13.72
N PRO A 79 -10.89 13.69 -13.87
CA PRO A 79 -10.32 14.52 -14.94
C PRO A 79 -8.79 14.45 -14.98
N GLY A 80 -8.20 14.84 -16.11
CA GLY A 80 -6.76 14.83 -16.30
C GLY A 80 -6.03 16.07 -15.80
N ASP A 81 -6.71 17.06 -15.22
CA ASP A 81 -6.20 18.41 -14.93
C ASP A 81 -6.57 18.93 -13.54
N LEU A 82 -6.84 18.05 -12.59
CA LEU A 82 -7.15 18.43 -11.21
C LEU A 82 -5.92 19.02 -10.50
N SER A 83 -6.18 20.01 -9.65
CA SER A 83 -5.24 20.53 -8.66
C SER A 83 -5.00 19.52 -7.52
N ASN A 84 -3.99 19.77 -6.68
CA ASN A 84 -3.73 18.93 -5.52
C ASN A 84 -4.91 18.92 -4.53
N ASP A 85 -5.53 20.07 -4.30
CA ASP A 85 -6.68 20.20 -3.38
C ASP A 85 -7.90 19.43 -3.92
N GLU A 86 -8.14 19.48 -5.23
CA GLU A 86 -9.20 18.72 -5.87
C GLU A 86 -8.94 17.20 -5.80
N LEU A 87 -7.68 16.77 -6.01
CA LEU A 87 -7.30 15.37 -5.84
C LEU A 87 -7.48 14.90 -4.40
N GLN A 88 -7.12 15.73 -3.42
CA GLN A 88 -7.38 15.45 -2.01
C GLN A 88 -8.88 15.28 -1.75
N GLY A 89 -9.72 16.20 -2.23
CA GLY A 89 -11.16 16.10 -2.10
C GLY A 89 -11.76 14.83 -2.74
N VAL A 90 -11.20 14.38 -3.87
CA VAL A 90 -11.59 13.11 -4.50
C VAL A 90 -11.29 11.92 -3.56
N LEU A 91 -10.11 11.89 -2.94
CA LEU A 91 -9.73 10.81 -2.04
C LEU A 91 -10.50 10.85 -0.70
N GLU A 92 -10.82 12.04 -0.21
CA GLU A 92 -11.69 12.20 0.96
C GLU A 92 -13.08 11.66 0.67
N THR A 93 -13.68 12.04 -0.47
CA THR A 93 -14.99 11.52 -0.92
C THR A 93 -14.94 10.00 -1.10
N PHE A 94 -13.93 9.48 -1.77
CA PHE A 94 -13.70 8.03 -1.88
C PHE A 94 -13.69 7.35 -0.50
N THR A 95 -12.96 7.93 0.45
CA THR A 95 -12.83 7.36 1.79
C THR A 95 -14.16 7.35 2.53
N GLU A 96 -14.91 8.46 2.51
CA GLU A 96 -16.20 8.59 3.17
C GLU A 96 -17.26 7.63 2.57
N GLU A 97 -17.39 7.61 1.25
CA GLU A 97 -18.37 6.75 0.56
C GLU A 97 -18.05 5.27 0.73
N THR A 98 -16.75 4.90 0.62
CA THR A 98 -16.32 3.51 0.80
C THR A 98 -16.49 3.05 2.24
N HIS A 99 -16.13 3.90 3.22
CA HIS A 99 -16.33 3.62 4.63
C HIS A 99 -17.82 3.41 4.97
N ALA A 100 -18.70 4.28 4.48
CA ALA A 100 -20.14 4.15 4.67
C ALA A 100 -20.74 2.92 3.98
N GLY A 101 -20.15 2.47 2.88
CA GLY A 101 -20.58 1.29 2.12
C GLY A 101 -20.15 -0.05 2.70
N LEU A 102 -19.21 -0.05 3.66
CA LEU A 102 -18.76 -1.26 4.36
C LEU A 102 -19.57 -1.50 5.63
N SER A 103 -19.81 -2.77 5.98
CA SER A 103 -20.47 -3.09 7.25
C SER A 103 -19.53 -2.82 8.44
N LYS A 104 -20.11 -2.50 9.61
CA LYS A 104 -19.36 -2.09 10.81
C LYS A 104 -18.34 -3.11 11.35
N ASP A 105 -18.44 -4.36 10.91
CA ASP A 105 -17.62 -5.48 11.37
C ASP A 105 -16.57 -5.88 10.31
N MET A 106 -16.38 -5.07 9.28
CA MET A 106 -15.34 -5.24 8.25
C MET A 106 -14.66 -3.90 7.95
N GLY A 107 -13.36 -3.94 7.77
CA GLY A 107 -12.55 -2.80 7.40
C GLY A 107 -11.30 -3.22 6.65
N SER A 108 -10.59 -2.26 6.12
CA SER A 108 -9.30 -2.51 5.46
C SER A 108 -8.36 -1.34 5.67
N THR A 109 -7.08 -1.65 5.82
CA THR A 109 -6.03 -0.66 5.60
C THR A 109 -5.98 -0.29 4.13
N LEU A 110 -5.26 0.75 3.81
CA LEU A 110 -4.94 1.15 2.45
C LEU A 110 -3.60 1.89 2.45
N ALA A 111 -2.65 1.48 1.62
CA ALA A 111 -1.45 2.25 1.32
C ALA A 111 -1.19 2.24 -0.18
N GLY A 112 -0.94 3.41 -0.77
CA GLY A 112 -0.80 3.49 -2.21
C GLY A 112 -0.02 4.69 -2.72
N LEU A 113 0.39 4.56 -3.98
CA LEU A 113 1.01 5.59 -4.78
C LEU A 113 0.14 5.90 -5.99
N PHE A 114 -0.09 7.18 -6.22
CA PHE A 114 -0.83 7.67 -7.37
C PHE A 114 0.07 8.55 -8.23
N PHE A 115 0.42 8.04 -9.38
CA PHE A 115 1.13 8.76 -10.44
C PHE A 115 0.09 9.54 -11.23
N TYR A 116 0.20 10.85 -11.23
CA TYR A 116 -0.73 11.73 -11.92
C TYR A 116 0.05 12.82 -12.66
N ARG A 117 0.10 12.69 -13.98
CA ARG A 117 0.92 13.52 -14.86
C ARG A 117 2.42 13.47 -14.50
N ASP A 118 3.00 14.56 -14.10
CA ASP A 118 4.39 14.72 -13.67
C ASP A 118 4.58 14.67 -12.14
N LYS A 119 3.49 14.34 -11.39
CA LYS A 119 3.46 14.27 -9.94
C LYS A 119 3.31 12.83 -9.45
N LEU A 120 3.74 12.64 -8.24
CA LEU A 120 3.53 11.40 -7.48
C LEU A 120 2.96 11.75 -6.11
N PHE A 121 1.86 11.12 -5.79
CA PHE A 121 1.21 11.24 -4.49
C PHE A 121 1.30 9.94 -3.72
N ARG A 122 1.48 10.04 -2.41
CA ARG A 122 1.26 8.96 -1.46
C ARG A 122 -0.08 9.14 -0.76
N PHE A 123 -0.73 8.05 -0.45
CA PHE A 123 -1.92 8.06 0.39
C PHE A 123 -1.95 6.79 1.25
N HIS A 124 -2.49 6.91 2.49
CA HIS A 124 -2.68 5.75 3.34
C HIS A 124 -3.76 5.97 4.41
N ALA A 125 -4.32 4.84 4.86
CA ALA A 125 -5.19 4.69 6.03
C ALA A 125 -4.85 3.35 6.70
N GLY A 126 -4.46 3.37 7.98
CA GLY A 126 -4.02 2.18 8.69
C GLY A 126 -2.51 2.11 8.89
N ASP A 127 -1.98 0.91 9.02
CA ASP A 127 -0.58 0.60 9.30
C ASP A 127 0.17 -0.05 8.13
N SER A 128 -0.48 -0.27 6.99
CA SER A 128 0.23 -0.60 5.75
C SER A 128 1.16 0.54 5.35
N ARG A 129 2.38 0.20 4.93
CA ARG A 129 3.49 1.16 4.83
C ARG A 129 3.96 1.42 3.41
N ILE A 130 4.49 2.64 3.21
CA ILE A 130 5.17 3.07 1.98
C ILE A 130 6.61 3.45 2.33
N TYR A 131 7.56 2.92 1.55
CA TYR A 131 8.98 3.20 1.69
C TYR A 131 9.55 3.74 0.38
N ARG A 132 10.63 4.50 0.50
CA ARG A 132 11.45 4.96 -0.62
C ARG A 132 12.91 4.63 -0.37
N MET A 133 13.55 3.99 -1.34
CA MET A 133 15.01 3.87 -1.41
C MET A 133 15.53 4.86 -2.43
N ARG A 134 16.38 5.78 -2.02
CA ARG A 134 17.00 6.80 -2.86
C ARG A 134 18.45 7.00 -2.49
N ARG A 135 19.36 6.84 -3.46
CA ARG A 135 20.82 7.04 -3.26
C ARG A 135 21.40 6.24 -2.09
N GLY A 136 20.92 5.04 -1.88
CA GLY A 136 21.35 4.18 -0.78
C GLY A 136 20.76 4.53 0.58
N GLU A 137 19.74 5.38 0.64
CA GLU A 137 19.02 5.70 1.88
C GLU A 137 17.60 5.15 1.79
N LEU A 138 17.21 4.34 2.77
CA LEU A 138 15.84 3.85 2.94
C LEU A 138 15.08 4.76 3.89
N GLU A 139 13.91 5.21 3.48
CA GLU A 139 13.02 6.07 4.23
C GLU A 139 11.62 5.45 4.26
N ARG A 140 10.96 5.44 5.42
CA ARG A 140 9.53 5.17 5.53
C ARG A 140 8.76 6.47 5.34
N LEU A 141 7.84 6.50 4.38
CA LEU A 141 7.05 7.68 4.02
C LEU A 141 5.72 7.79 4.77
N THR A 142 5.30 6.76 5.48
CA THR A 142 4.03 6.71 6.24
C THR A 142 4.29 6.63 7.75
N ILE A 143 3.35 7.16 8.53
CA ILE A 143 3.28 6.96 9.98
C ILE A 143 2.07 6.08 10.26
N ASP A 144 2.26 4.96 10.96
CA ASP A 144 1.18 4.01 11.18
C ASP A 144 0.05 4.63 12.02
N HIS A 145 -1.17 4.46 11.56
CA HIS A 145 -2.35 4.80 12.35
C HIS A 145 -2.61 3.68 13.38
N SER A 146 -1.74 3.60 14.37
CA SER A 146 -1.79 2.62 15.46
C SER A 146 -1.71 3.31 16.81
N LEU A 147 -2.14 2.61 17.87
CA LEU A 147 -2.01 3.13 19.25
C LEU A 147 -0.55 3.39 19.64
N ARG A 148 0.38 2.62 19.06
CA ARG A 148 1.81 2.77 19.35
C ARG A 148 2.39 4.06 18.76
N GLU A 149 2.10 4.37 17.49
CA GLU A 149 2.71 5.52 16.80
C GLU A 149 1.87 6.80 16.96
N SER A 150 0.60 6.75 16.61
CA SER A 150 -0.27 7.94 16.67
C SER A 150 -0.84 8.22 18.06
N GLY A 151 -0.94 7.19 18.90
CA GLY A 151 -1.45 7.33 20.27
C GLY A 151 -0.40 7.70 21.31
N GLY A 152 0.90 7.77 20.97
CA GLY A 152 2.00 8.06 21.92
C GLY A 152 2.19 6.98 22.99
N GLN A 153 1.57 5.82 22.84
CA GLN A 153 1.65 4.68 23.78
C GLN A 153 2.70 3.68 23.29
N THR A 154 3.96 3.98 23.54
CA THR A 154 5.11 3.17 23.06
C THR A 154 5.06 1.69 23.48
N ASP A 155 4.37 1.37 24.58
CA ASP A 155 4.21 0.02 25.10
C ASP A 155 2.96 -0.70 24.58
N ALA A 156 2.13 -0.03 23.75
CA ALA A 156 0.96 -0.66 23.15
C ALA A 156 1.38 -1.70 22.10
N PRO A 157 0.59 -2.79 21.90
CA PRO A 157 0.80 -3.71 20.80
C PRO A 157 0.77 -2.97 19.45
N SER A 158 1.66 -3.34 18.52
CA SER A 158 1.75 -2.72 17.19
C SER A 158 0.49 -2.93 16.35
N ASN A 159 -0.21 -4.03 16.56
CA ASN A 159 -1.37 -4.48 15.80
C ASN A 159 -2.71 -3.83 16.20
N ILE A 160 -2.72 -2.79 17.05
CA ILE A 160 -3.95 -2.06 17.36
C ILE A 160 -4.05 -0.84 16.47
N ILE A 161 -4.75 -1.00 15.35
CA ILE A 161 -5.00 0.07 14.38
C ILE A 161 -6.05 1.04 14.92
N THR A 162 -5.83 2.33 14.72
CA THR A 162 -6.74 3.42 15.15
C THR A 162 -7.52 4.02 13.98
N ASN A 163 -7.17 3.69 12.74
CA ASN A 163 -7.84 4.15 11.53
C ASN A 163 -7.79 3.08 10.44
N ALA A 164 -8.95 2.80 9.86
CA ALA A 164 -9.12 1.91 8.71
C ALA A 164 -10.36 2.34 7.91
N ILE A 165 -10.44 2.01 6.64
CA ILE A 165 -11.63 2.24 5.83
C ILE A 165 -12.64 1.13 6.15
N GLY A 166 -13.78 1.48 6.76
CA GLY A 166 -14.73 0.55 7.36
C GLY A 166 -14.44 0.27 8.83
N GLY A 167 -15.28 -0.53 9.49
CA GLY A 167 -15.09 -1.04 10.86
C GLY A 167 -15.26 -0.05 12.02
N GLY A 168 -15.07 1.22 11.80
CA GLY A 168 -15.14 2.27 12.83
C GLY A 168 -16.35 3.18 12.72
N SER A 169 -16.30 4.30 13.47
CA SER A 169 -17.30 5.39 13.35
C SER A 169 -16.95 6.39 12.25
N SER A 170 -15.68 6.50 11.89
CA SER A 170 -15.17 7.38 10.84
C SER A 170 -13.83 6.84 10.33
N ALA A 171 -13.48 7.18 9.12
CA ALA A 171 -12.16 6.95 8.54
C ALA A 171 -11.61 8.25 7.95
N PHE A 172 -10.30 8.36 7.88
CA PHE A 172 -9.63 9.43 7.16
C PHE A 172 -8.48 8.85 6.33
N ILE A 173 -8.09 9.59 5.31
CA ILE A 173 -6.96 9.23 4.46
C ILE A 173 -5.89 10.33 4.55
N GLU A 174 -4.65 9.95 4.83
CA GLU A 174 -3.53 10.84 4.61
C GLU A 174 -3.17 10.87 3.14
N PHE A 175 -3.04 12.07 2.58
CA PHE A 175 -2.68 12.31 1.20
C PHE A 175 -1.63 13.39 1.11
N ALA A 176 -0.55 13.14 0.39
CA ALA A 176 0.52 14.11 0.21
C ALA A 176 1.27 13.91 -1.12
N GLU A 177 1.62 15.02 -1.76
CA GLU A 177 2.56 15.01 -2.88
C GLU A 177 3.97 14.63 -2.39
N ILE A 178 4.64 13.75 -3.11
CA ILE A 178 6.04 13.41 -2.87
C ILE A 178 6.90 14.41 -3.62
N GLU A 179 7.62 15.24 -2.88
CA GLU A 179 8.55 16.21 -3.47
C GLU A 179 9.65 15.49 -4.26
N TYR A 180 9.97 16.03 -5.45
CA TYR A 180 10.96 15.44 -6.34
C TYR A 180 10.73 13.96 -6.60
N PRO A 181 9.57 13.58 -7.19
CA PRO A 181 9.08 12.20 -7.19
C PRO A 181 9.92 11.25 -8.04
N PHE A 182 10.65 11.76 -9.02
CA PHE A 182 11.30 10.93 -10.03
C PHE A 182 12.80 11.17 -10.08
N PHE A 183 13.58 10.33 -9.37
CA PHE A 183 15.01 10.22 -9.58
C PHE A 183 15.32 8.88 -10.24
N LYS A 184 16.35 8.89 -11.08
CA LYS A 184 16.83 7.64 -11.69
C LYS A 184 17.27 6.66 -10.60
N ASN A 185 16.77 5.42 -10.69
CA ASN A 185 17.00 4.33 -9.77
C ASN A 185 16.33 4.48 -8.39
N ASP A 186 15.37 5.38 -8.22
CA ASP A 186 14.51 5.33 -7.05
C ASP A 186 13.75 4.01 -7.02
N ILE A 187 13.58 3.47 -5.82
CA ILE A 187 12.73 2.31 -5.58
C ILE A 187 11.70 2.69 -4.53
N TYR A 188 10.45 2.51 -4.86
CA TYR A 188 9.36 2.58 -3.88
C TYR A 188 8.92 1.17 -3.50
N MET A 189 8.50 1.00 -2.26
CA MET A 189 7.91 -0.25 -1.78
C MET A 189 6.64 0.05 -1.00
N LEU A 190 5.61 -0.78 -1.23
CA LEU A 190 4.41 -0.84 -0.42
C LEU A 190 4.37 -2.20 0.27
N SER A 191 3.89 -2.24 1.52
CA SER A 191 3.76 -3.51 2.25
C SER A 191 2.61 -3.50 3.25
N SER A 192 1.97 -4.67 3.47
CA SER A 192 1.17 -4.93 4.66
C SER A 192 2.05 -5.28 5.86
N ASP A 193 1.44 -5.37 7.05
CA ASP A 193 2.13 -5.65 8.32
C ASP A 193 2.80 -7.02 8.36
N GLY A 194 2.25 -8.02 7.67
CA GLY A 194 2.84 -9.35 7.60
C GLY A 194 4.26 -9.41 7.04
N MET A 195 4.72 -8.36 6.35
CA MET A 195 6.12 -8.20 5.98
C MET A 195 6.91 -7.44 7.05
N HIS A 196 6.49 -6.24 7.39
CA HIS A 196 7.30 -5.35 8.22
C HIS A 196 7.21 -5.62 9.73
N ASP A 197 6.27 -6.42 10.18
CA ASP A 197 6.28 -6.99 11.54
C ASP A 197 7.23 -8.19 11.68
N MET A 198 7.59 -8.81 10.56
CA MET A 198 8.55 -9.93 10.55
C MET A 198 9.99 -9.49 10.30
N LEU A 199 10.21 -8.39 9.61
CA LEU A 199 11.53 -7.94 9.16
C LEU A 199 11.93 -6.60 9.78
N GLU A 200 13.15 -6.56 10.30
CA GLU A 200 13.75 -5.33 10.78
C GLU A 200 14.13 -4.40 9.61
N PHE A 201 14.21 -3.09 9.90
CA PHE A 201 14.51 -2.07 8.89
C PHE A 201 15.80 -2.36 8.09
N ASP A 202 16.87 -2.81 8.76
CA ASP A 202 18.14 -3.15 8.12
C ASP A 202 18.04 -4.38 7.21
N GLU A 203 17.16 -5.32 7.52
CA GLU A 203 16.91 -6.48 6.66
C GLU A 203 16.18 -6.08 5.39
N ILE A 204 15.16 -5.22 5.51
CA ILE A 204 14.45 -4.63 4.37
C ILE A 204 15.44 -3.86 3.49
N TYR A 205 16.23 -2.95 4.09
CA TYR A 205 17.27 -2.19 3.41
C TYR A 205 18.21 -3.08 2.60
N SER A 206 18.71 -4.16 3.20
CA SER A 206 19.67 -5.07 2.60
C SER A 206 19.17 -5.77 1.33
N ILE A 207 17.85 -5.81 1.10
CA ILE A 207 17.22 -6.58 0.03
C ILE A 207 16.61 -5.68 -1.03
N MET A 208 16.20 -4.47 -0.68
CA MET A 208 15.34 -3.64 -1.52
C MET A 208 15.92 -3.34 -2.92
N GLU A 209 17.25 -3.24 -3.05
CA GLU A 209 17.95 -3.04 -4.33
C GLU A 209 18.31 -4.36 -5.06
N LYS A 210 18.04 -5.51 -4.46
CA LYS A 210 18.41 -6.80 -5.07
C LYS A 210 17.39 -7.23 -6.13
N PRO A 211 17.81 -7.97 -7.14
CA PRO A 211 16.89 -8.61 -8.07
C PRO A 211 15.86 -9.48 -7.31
N ASN A 212 14.61 -9.46 -7.74
CA ASN A 212 13.49 -10.19 -7.11
C ASN A 212 13.30 -9.81 -5.63
N ALA A 213 13.43 -8.52 -5.29
CA ALA A 213 13.33 -8.04 -3.91
C ALA A 213 12.00 -8.43 -3.26
N ALA A 214 10.86 -8.28 -3.97
CA ALA A 214 9.54 -8.65 -3.43
C ALA A 214 9.48 -10.13 -3.01
N GLU A 215 9.97 -11.04 -3.86
CA GLU A 215 10.01 -12.48 -3.55
C GLU A 215 10.93 -12.79 -2.37
N LYS A 216 12.11 -12.16 -2.32
CA LYS A 216 13.07 -12.36 -1.23
C LYS A 216 12.54 -11.87 0.12
N LEU A 217 11.88 -10.72 0.15
CA LEU A 217 11.25 -10.18 1.36
C LEU A 217 10.13 -11.12 1.82
N ASN A 218 9.28 -11.60 0.91
CA ASN A 218 8.24 -12.59 1.21
C ASN A 218 8.84 -13.88 1.81
N ASP A 219 9.86 -14.44 1.16
CA ASP A 219 10.50 -15.67 1.64
C ASP A 219 11.15 -15.48 3.02
N MET A 220 11.74 -14.30 3.29
CA MET A 220 12.30 -13.99 4.61
C MET A 220 11.21 -13.84 5.67
N SER A 221 10.12 -13.14 5.38
CA SER A 221 8.98 -13.01 6.30
C SER A 221 8.41 -14.38 6.66
N LYS A 222 8.24 -15.27 5.66
CA LYS A 222 7.79 -16.65 5.88
C LYS A 222 8.77 -17.46 6.72
N LYS A 223 10.08 -17.33 6.48
CA LYS A 223 11.13 -18.01 7.29
C LYS A 223 11.11 -17.54 8.75
N LYS A 224 10.74 -16.31 9.03
CA LYS A 224 10.57 -15.77 10.39
C LYS A 224 9.22 -16.08 11.03
N GLY A 225 8.40 -16.86 10.35
CA GLY A 225 7.15 -17.39 10.89
C GLY A 225 5.93 -17.12 10.02
N GLY A 226 5.92 -16.09 9.17
CA GLY A 226 4.82 -15.76 8.26
C GLY A 226 3.48 -15.72 9.00
N LYS A 227 3.40 -14.94 10.07
CA LYS A 227 2.28 -14.95 11.02
C LYS A 227 0.99 -14.42 10.41
N ASP A 228 1.11 -13.49 9.45
CA ASP A 228 0.01 -12.87 8.74
C ASP A 228 0.10 -13.04 7.23
N ASN A 229 -0.90 -12.54 6.52
CA ASN A 229 -0.88 -12.36 5.07
C ASN A 229 0.23 -11.36 4.69
N ILE A 230 0.87 -11.54 3.56
CA ILE A 230 2.06 -10.78 3.17
C ILE A 230 1.85 -10.17 1.80
N SER A 231 1.73 -8.85 1.75
CA SER A 231 1.67 -8.09 0.50
C SER A 231 2.88 -7.19 0.37
N ILE A 232 3.58 -7.30 -0.77
CA ILE A 232 4.77 -6.51 -1.09
C ILE A 232 4.70 -6.08 -2.55
N VAL A 233 4.90 -4.78 -2.79
CA VAL A 233 5.05 -4.22 -4.13
C VAL A 233 6.34 -3.43 -4.20
N ILE A 234 7.22 -3.77 -5.12
CA ILE A 234 8.47 -3.05 -5.44
C ILE A 234 8.31 -2.35 -6.77
N ILE A 235 8.57 -1.04 -6.79
CA ILE A 235 8.45 -0.18 -7.97
C ILE A 235 9.79 0.46 -8.25
N ASN A 236 10.44 0.08 -9.34
CA ASN A 236 11.70 0.67 -9.78
C ASN A 236 11.45 1.77 -10.80
N ILE A 237 11.97 2.97 -10.52
CA ILE A 237 11.88 4.14 -11.41
C ILE A 237 13.07 4.15 -12.37
N ASN A 238 12.79 4.03 -13.66
CA ASN A 238 13.78 4.15 -14.73
C ASN A 238 13.49 5.37 -15.58
N ILE A 239 14.46 6.27 -15.72
CA ILE A 239 14.35 7.50 -16.49
C ILE A 239 15.34 7.44 -17.67
N LYS A 240 14.82 7.66 -18.88
CA LYS A 240 15.58 7.79 -20.12
C LYS A 240 15.40 9.16 -20.76
#